data_ba543c68b8a59f5378456aeb0a096b16
#
_entry.id   ba543c68b8a59f5378456aeb0a096b16
#
_cell.length_a   1.000
_cell.length_b   1.000
_cell.length_c   1.000
_cell.angle_alpha   90.00
_cell.angle_beta   90.00
_cell.angle_gamma   90.00
#
_symmetry.space_group_name_H-M   'P 1'
#
loop_
_entity.id
_entity.type
_entity.pdbx_description
1 polymer ?
#
loop_
_entity_poly.entity_id
_entity_poly.type
_entity_poly.pdbx_seq_one_letter_code
_entity_poly.pdbx_strand_id
1 'polypeptide(L)'
;MPGEITLQLLRTSRGVTLGSALARRPELVAQIRRIEGIGVVRTSPIGGTVGPGGDHWLGFLAVARLPDPCPRPLDRLTSALRTFLEDRLSSSRVHLEQGRVEGAWCPGFSDLAIDGRKLAGLGLRLTAGWGLVRGVVAVSAPDREELKCLDACHLVFGPGLDHSRLTSLAELPGLAGTDRAAAIRLLGG
;
A
#
# COMPACT_ATOMS: atom_id res chain seq x y z
N MET A 1 4.16 -15.44 -18.46
CA MET A 1 3.21 -15.00 -17.43
C MET A 1 3.87 -15.22 -16.09
N PRO A 2 3.83 -14.30 -15.12
CA PRO A 2 4.19 -14.67 -13.76
C PRO A 2 3.29 -15.83 -13.32
N GLY A 3 3.81 -16.70 -12.46
CA GLY A 3 3.02 -17.77 -11.88
C GLY A 3 1.84 -17.25 -11.07
N GLU A 4 1.04 -18.15 -10.55
CA GLU A 4 -0.09 -17.84 -9.68
C GLU A 4 0.34 -16.89 -8.54
N ILE A 5 -0.45 -15.83 -8.32
CA ILE A 5 -0.23 -14.91 -7.20
C ILE A 5 -0.96 -15.47 -5.99
N THR A 6 -0.22 -15.74 -4.93
CA THR A 6 -0.80 -16.01 -3.61
C THR A 6 -0.88 -14.70 -2.84
N LEU A 7 -2.08 -14.33 -2.39
CA LEU A 7 -2.33 -13.14 -1.59
C LEU A 7 -2.69 -13.53 -0.15
N GLN A 8 -2.02 -12.92 0.81
CA GLN A 8 -2.36 -12.97 2.22
C GLN A 8 -2.77 -11.58 2.70
N LEU A 9 -3.99 -11.46 3.21
CA LEU A 9 -4.47 -10.22 3.81
C LEU A 9 -3.97 -10.09 5.25
N LEU A 10 -3.57 -8.87 5.61
CA LEU A 10 -2.96 -8.55 6.89
C LEU A 10 -3.82 -7.50 7.61
N ARG A 11 -4.29 -7.83 8.80
CA ARG A 11 -4.85 -6.80 9.69
C ARG A 11 -3.71 -5.93 10.21
N THR A 12 -3.86 -4.63 10.07
CA THR A 12 -2.91 -3.65 10.57
C THR A 12 -3.51 -2.95 11.80
N SER A 13 -2.76 -2.84 12.87
CA SER A 13 -3.15 -1.98 13.99
C SER A 13 -2.85 -0.53 13.62
N ARG A 14 -3.55 0.41 14.28
CA ARG A 14 -3.27 1.85 14.13
C ARG A 14 -1.78 2.13 14.31
N GLY A 15 -1.23 2.91 13.39
CA GLY A 15 0.18 3.25 13.37
C GLY A 15 0.78 3.21 11.97
N VAL A 16 2.07 2.98 11.91
CA VAL A 16 2.81 2.96 10.64
C VAL A 16 3.75 1.76 10.54
N THR A 17 4.00 1.34 9.33
CA THR A 17 5.08 0.39 9.02
C THR A 17 6.14 1.09 8.19
N LEU A 18 7.37 1.09 8.69
CA LEU A 18 8.53 1.67 8.04
C LEU A 18 9.17 0.61 7.14
N GLY A 19 9.31 0.91 5.86
CA GLY A 19 9.99 0.05 4.90
C GLY A 19 11.50 0.02 5.11
N SER A 20 12.19 -0.87 4.41
CA SER A 20 13.60 -1.16 4.60
C SER A 20 14.53 0.05 4.42
N ALA A 21 14.16 1.00 3.56
CA ALA A 21 14.95 2.21 3.35
C ALA A 21 14.97 3.10 4.60
N LEU A 22 13.80 3.31 5.22
CA LEU A 22 13.66 4.16 6.40
C LEU A 22 14.05 3.42 7.69
N ALA A 23 13.76 2.12 7.78
CA ALA A 23 14.10 1.30 8.94
C ALA A 23 15.61 1.23 9.24
N ARG A 24 16.46 1.51 8.25
CA ARG A 24 17.92 1.58 8.41
C ARG A 24 18.43 2.94 8.89
N ARG A 25 17.54 3.88 9.19
CA ARG A 25 17.85 5.23 9.66
C ARG A 25 17.32 5.41 11.08
N PRO A 26 18.06 4.95 12.10
CA PRO A 26 17.57 4.87 13.47
C PRO A 26 17.16 6.24 14.04
N GLU A 27 17.81 7.33 13.61
CA GLU A 27 17.47 8.69 13.98
C GLU A 27 16.07 9.10 13.51
N LEU A 28 15.68 8.73 12.28
CA LEU A 28 14.35 9.03 11.76
C LEU A 28 13.30 8.12 12.40
N VAL A 29 13.63 6.84 12.62
CA VAL A 29 12.75 5.92 13.36
C VAL A 29 12.46 6.44 14.75
N ALA A 30 13.48 6.97 15.46
CA ALA A 30 13.31 7.55 16.77
C ALA A 30 12.43 8.82 16.75
N GLN A 31 12.57 9.67 15.72
CA GLN A 31 11.71 10.85 15.54
C GLN A 31 10.26 10.43 15.30
N ILE A 32 10.01 9.48 14.39
CA ILE A 32 8.66 8.98 14.10
C ILE A 32 8.01 8.39 15.35
N ARG A 33 8.74 7.64 16.18
CA ARG A 33 8.21 7.06 17.42
C ARG A 33 7.80 8.11 18.47
N ARG A 34 8.27 9.34 18.35
CA ARG A 34 7.90 10.44 19.25
C ARG A 34 6.68 11.23 18.78
N ILE A 35 6.15 10.92 17.57
CA ILE A 35 4.95 11.59 17.06
C ILE A 35 3.77 11.20 17.96
N GLU A 36 3.10 12.19 18.51
CA GLU A 36 1.91 11.97 19.33
C GLU A 36 0.80 11.29 18.52
N GLY A 37 0.17 10.28 19.10
CA GLY A 37 -0.92 9.53 18.45
C GLY A 37 -0.49 8.57 17.37
N ILE A 38 0.83 8.39 17.08
CA ILE A 38 1.34 7.52 16.02
C ILE A 38 0.88 6.05 16.14
N GLY A 39 0.58 5.60 17.35
CA GLY A 39 0.27 4.21 17.62
C GLY A 39 1.50 3.30 17.48
N VAL A 40 1.35 2.18 16.79
CA VAL A 40 2.42 1.18 16.67
C VAL A 40 3.34 1.50 15.49
N VAL A 41 4.64 1.60 15.74
CA VAL A 41 5.68 1.75 14.71
C VAL A 41 6.35 0.40 14.48
N ARG A 42 6.12 -0.17 13.31
CA ARG A 42 6.71 -1.44 12.86
C ARG A 42 7.79 -1.19 11.81
N THR A 43 8.65 -2.17 11.60
CA THR A 43 9.59 -2.19 10.49
C THR A 43 9.31 -3.36 9.56
N SER A 44 9.62 -3.20 8.28
CA SER A 44 9.47 -4.24 7.26
C SER A 44 10.75 -4.35 6.42
N PRO A 45 11.19 -5.57 6.08
CA PRO A 45 12.29 -5.77 5.14
C PRO A 45 11.88 -5.47 3.69
N ILE A 46 10.60 -5.19 3.44
CA ILE A 46 10.04 -4.93 2.10
C ILE A 46 9.48 -3.52 2.08
N GLY A 47 9.69 -2.81 0.97
CA GLY A 47 9.13 -1.47 0.74
C GLY A 47 10.10 -0.34 0.98
N GLY A 48 9.64 0.85 0.62
CA GLY A 48 10.41 2.10 0.62
C GLY A 48 10.44 2.81 1.94
N THR A 49 9.40 3.59 2.25
CA THR A 49 9.36 4.48 3.42
C THR A 49 8.25 4.12 4.40
N VAL A 50 7.03 4.61 4.22
CA VAL A 50 5.94 4.49 5.20
C VAL A 50 4.72 3.81 4.58
N GLY A 51 4.17 2.83 5.29
CA GLY A 51 2.85 2.29 5.04
C GLY A 51 1.92 2.55 6.22
N PRO A 52 0.79 3.19 6.03
CA PRO A 52 -0.19 3.43 7.08
C PRO A 52 -0.80 2.12 7.58
N GLY A 53 -1.38 2.18 8.78
CA GLY A 53 -2.15 1.10 9.37
C GLY A 53 -3.22 1.65 10.30
N GLY A 54 -4.31 0.92 10.44
CA GLY A 54 -5.49 1.32 11.19
C GLY A 54 -6.73 0.65 10.61
N ASP A 55 -7.89 1.10 11.01
CA ASP A 55 -9.16 0.51 10.58
C ASP A 55 -9.56 0.87 9.15
N HIS A 56 -9.06 2.00 8.64
CA HIS A 56 -9.28 2.47 7.28
C HIS A 56 -8.30 1.86 6.27
N TRP A 57 -7.41 0.99 6.72
CA TRP A 57 -6.35 0.40 5.92
C TRP A 57 -6.34 -1.12 5.99
N LEU A 58 -6.08 -1.76 4.86
CA LEU A 58 -5.89 -3.20 4.78
C LEU A 58 -4.49 -3.49 4.21
N GLY A 59 -3.67 -4.13 5.00
CA GLY A 59 -2.38 -4.63 4.54
C GLY A 59 -2.52 -5.93 3.76
N PHE A 60 -1.55 -6.20 2.89
CA PHE A 60 -1.43 -7.50 2.24
C PHE A 60 0.02 -7.86 1.94
N LEU A 61 0.25 -9.15 1.81
CA LEU A 61 1.46 -9.74 1.27
C LEU A 61 1.09 -10.58 0.05
N ALA A 62 1.68 -10.27 -1.10
CA ALA A 62 1.54 -11.08 -2.29
C ALA A 62 2.88 -11.74 -2.63
N VAL A 63 2.81 -12.99 -3.06
CA VAL A 63 3.97 -13.79 -3.46
C VAL A 63 3.70 -14.38 -4.82
N ALA A 64 4.64 -14.26 -5.74
CA ALA A 64 4.57 -14.87 -7.05
C ALA A 64 5.90 -15.51 -7.43
N ARG A 65 5.85 -16.69 -8.05
CA ARG A 65 7.03 -17.27 -8.69
C ARG A 65 7.30 -16.54 -9.99
N LEU A 66 8.55 -16.15 -10.20
CA LEU A 66 8.98 -15.50 -11.43
C LEU A 66 9.63 -16.52 -12.36
N PRO A 67 9.40 -16.45 -13.69
CA PRO A 67 10.11 -17.28 -14.64
C PRO A 67 11.60 -16.94 -14.63
N ASP A 68 12.42 -17.87 -15.05
CA ASP A 68 13.87 -17.66 -15.24
C ASP A 68 14.21 -17.94 -16.71
N PRO A 69 14.73 -16.98 -17.48
CA PRO A 69 14.94 -15.57 -17.10
C PRO A 69 13.63 -14.74 -17.05
N CYS A 70 13.60 -13.77 -16.15
CA CYS A 70 12.47 -12.84 -16.04
C CYS A 70 12.93 -11.40 -16.40
N PRO A 71 12.75 -10.94 -17.63
CA PRO A 71 13.02 -9.55 -17.97
C PRO A 71 12.01 -8.64 -17.28
N ARG A 72 12.49 -7.53 -16.69
CA ARG A 72 11.69 -6.55 -15.94
C ARG A 72 10.82 -7.18 -14.85
N PRO A 73 11.41 -7.90 -13.90
CA PRO A 73 10.64 -8.68 -12.93
C PRO A 73 9.73 -7.83 -12.04
N LEU A 74 10.13 -6.60 -11.71
CA LEU A 74 9.31 -5.68 -10.91
C LEU A 74 8.06 -5.22 -11.67
N ASP A 75 8.20 -4.84 -12.93
CA ASP A 75 7.08 -4.41 -13.77
C ASP A 75 6.07 -5.55 -13.96
N ARG A 76 6.57 -6.76 -14.21
CA ARG A 76 5.72 -7.96 -14.35
C ARG A 76 4.96 -8.27 -13.07
N LEU A 77 5.64 -8.19 -11.94
CA LEU A 77 5.04 -8.46 -10.63
C LEU A 77 3.94 -7.43 -10.31
N THR A 78 4.21 -6.14 -10.55
CA THR A 78 3.23 -5.08 -10.30
C THR A 78 2.05 -5.17 -11.26
N SER A 79 2.30 -5.45 -12.55
CA SER A 79 1.22 -5.63 -13.54
C SER A 79 0.34 -6.82 -13.21
N ALA A 80 0.93 -7.94 -12.78
CA ALA A 80 0.16 -9.12 -12.39
C ALA A 80 -0.70 -8.86 -11.14
N LEU A 81 -0.16 -8.14 -10.15
CA LEU A 81 -0.91 -7.75 -8.98
C LEU A 81 -2.04 -6.77 -9.34
N ARG A 82 -1.76 -5.80 -10.22
CA ARG A 82 -2.79 -4.88 -10.72
C ARG A 82 -3.94 -5.64 -11.36
N THR A 83 -3.67 -6.53 -12.31
CA THR A 83 -4.69 -7.36 -12.96
C THR A 83 -5.47 -8.18 -11.94
N PHE A 84 -4.79 -8.82 -10.99
CA PHE A 84 -5.43 -9.58 -9.91
C PHE A 84 -6.41 -8.70 -9.11
N LEU A 85 -6.02 -7.48 -8.76
CA LEU A 85 -6.89 -6.56 -8.02
C LEU A 85 -8.03 -6.02 -8.89
N GLU A 86 -7.80 -5.72 -10.17
CA GLU A 86 -8.85 -5.32 -11.12
C GLU A 86 -9.91 -6.40 -11.27
N ASP A 87 -9.51 -7.67 -11.34
CA ASP A 87 -10.44 -8.81 -11.40
C ASP A 87 -11.33 -8.87 -10.14
N ARG A 88 -10.75 -8.64 -8.96
CA ARG A 88 -11.50 -8.59 -7.68
C ARG A 88 -12.41 -7.37 -7.59
N LEU A 89 -12.04 -6.27 -8.22
CA LEU A 89 -12.81 -5.02 -8.29
C LEU A 89 -13.70 -4.93 -9.52
N SER A 90 -13.88 -6.01 -10.27
CA SER A 90 -14.59 -6.03 -11.56
C SER A 90 -16.01 -5.47 -11.49
N SER A 91 -16.72 -5.65 -10.37
CA SER A 91 -18.04 -5.07 -10.13
C SER A 91 -18.06 -3.54 -10.18
N SER A 92 -16.93 -2.90 -9.84
CA SER A 92 -16.78 -1.43 -9.82
C SER A 92 -16.38 -0.86 -11.17
N ARG A 93 -16.01 -1.69 -12.14
CA ARG A 93 -15.55 -1.31 -13.49
C ARG A 93 -14.41 -0.28 -13.46
N VAL A 94 -13.58 -0.31 -12.41
CA VAL A 94 -12.44 0.60 -12.28
C VAL A 94 -11.24 0.06 -13.02
N HIS A 95 -10.45 0.98 -13.54
CA HIS A 95 -9.12 0.69 -14.09
C HIS A 95 -8.08 1.23 -13.13
N LEU A 96 -7.13 0.37 -12.73
CA LEU A 96 -6.04 0.74 -11.86
C LEU A 96 -4.85 1.26 -12.69
N GLU A 97 -4.50 2.50 -12.45
CA GLU A 97 -3.26 3.09 -12.96
C GLU A 97 -2.09 2.63 -12.10
N GLN A 98 -0.94 2.40 -12.72
CA GLN A 98 0.31 2.13 -12.02
C GLN A 98 1.26 3.29 -12.20
N GLY A 99 1.76 3.84 -11.10
CA GLY A 99 2.73 4.92 -11.16
C GLY A 99 2.82 5.72 -9.88
N ARG A 100 3.72 6.69 -9.91
CA ARG A 100 3.95 7.60 -8.81
C ARG A 100 2.83 8.64 -8.73
N VAL A 101 2.20 8.76 -7.58
CA VAL A 101 1.22 9.81 -7.29
C VAL A 101 1.88 10.86 -6.41
N GLU A 102 2.26 11.98 -7.01
CA GLU A 102 2.89 13.08 -6.29
C GLU A 102 1.94 13.67 -5.26
N GLY A 103 2.48 14.01 -4.08
CA GLY A 103 1.69 14.51 -2.94
C GLY A 103 1.00 13.43 -2.12
N ALA A 104 0.83 12.20 -2.62
CA ALA A 104 0.30 11.09 -1.83
C ALA A 104 1.34 10.55 -0.83
N TRP A 105 0.89 9.72 0.13
CA TRP A 105 1.84 9.11 1.09
C TRP A 105 2.86 8.23 0.34
N CYS A 106 4.14 8.36 0.71
CA CYS A 106 5.22 7.53 0.19
C CYS A 106 5.14 7.29 -1.33
N PRO A 107 5.22 8.34 -2.18
CA PRO A 107 5.03 8.20 -3.63
C PRO A 107 6.05 7.23 -4.22
N GLY A 108 5.57 6.15 -4.84
CA GLY A 108 6.38 5.07 -5.41
C GLY A 108 5.98 4.73 -6.84
N PHE A 109 6.94 4.28 -7.66
CA PHE A 109 6.69 3.90 -9.06
C PHE A 109 5.72 2.73 -9.24
N SER A 110 5.45 2.01 -8.18
CA SER A 110 4.56 0.84 -8.18
C SER A 110 3.23 1.11 -7.46
N ASP A 111 2.92 2.37 -7.13
CA ASP A 111 1.65 2.70 -6.51
C ASP A 111 0.50 2.37 -7.45
N LEU A 112 -0.65 2.03 -6.89
CA LEU A 112 -1.88 1.85 -7.63
C LEU A 112 -2.81 3.04 -7.36
N ALA A 113 -3.32 3.62 -8.43
CA ALA A 113 -4.15 4.81 -8.41
C ALA A 113 -5.41 4.63 -9.24
N ILE A 114 -6.38 5.50 -9.02
CA ILE A 114 -7.60 5.67 -9.79
C ILE A 114 -7.81 7.17 -9.97
N ASP A 115 -7.94 7.62 -11.22
CA ASP A 115 -8.12 9.03 -11.59
C ASP A 115 -7.05 9.94 -10.93
N GLY A 116 -5.79 9.49 -10.96
CA GLY A 116 -4.66 10.22 -10.39
C GLY A 116 -4.64 10.29 -8.86
N ARG A 117 -5.51 9.56 -8.15
CA ARG A 117 -5.55 9.46 -6.68
C ARG A 117 -5.09 8.08 -6.21
N LYS A 118 -4.19 8.05 -5.26
CA LYS A 118 -3.60 6.81 -4.74
C LYS A 118 -4.60 5.99 -3.94
N LEU A 119 -4.81 4.75 -4.39
CA LEU A 119 -5.60 3.73 -3.70
C LEU A 119 -4.71 2.83 -2.84
N ALA A 120 -3.56 2.41 -3.38
CA ALA A 120 -2.67 1.49 -2.68
C ALA A 120 -1.19 1.86 -2.87
N GLY A 121 -0.41 1.66 -1.82
CA GLY A 121 1.04 1.76 -1.84
C GLY A 121 1.69 0.39 -1.82
N LEU A 122 2.69 0.17 -2.68
CA LEU A 122 3.36 -1.11 -2.84
C LEU A 122 4.86 -1.01 -2.52
N GLY A 123 5.34 -1.95 -1.74
CA GLY A 123 6.76 -2.23 -1.58
C GLY A 123 7.10 -3.57 -2.19
N LEU A 124 8.15 -3.62 -3.01
CA LEU A 124 8.53 -4.81 -3.75
C LEU A 124 9.91 -5.30 -3.32
N ARG A 125 10.09 -6.61 -3.36
CA ARG A 125 11.38 -7.28 -3.16
C ARG A 125 11.48 -8.50 -4.06
N LEU A 126 12.62 -8.65 -4.70
CA LEU A 126 12.99 -9.84 -5.45
C LEU A 126 13.93 -10.72 -4.62
N THR A 127 13.74 -12.02 -4.71
CA THR A 127 14.62 -13.02 -4.13
C THR A 127 14.59 -14.24 -5.03
N ALA A 128 15.62 -15.06 -5.03
CA ALA A 128 15.84 -16.25 -5.87
C ALA A 128 14.58 -16.88 -6.51
N GLY A 129 14.18 -16.38 -7.69
CA GLY A 129 13.03 -16.88 -8.45
C GLY A 129 11.65 -16.46 -7.90
N TRP A 130 11.59 -15.59 -6.88
CA TRP A 130 10.34 -15.13 -6.28
C TRP A 130 10.23 -13.61 -6.26
N GLY A 131 9.03 -13.11 -6.51
CA GLY A 131 8.63 -11.73 -6.26
C GLY A 131 7.77 -11.64 -5.01
N LEU A 132 8.09 -10.69 -4.15
CA LEU A 132 7.37 -10.38 -2.93
C LEU A 132 6.83 -8.97 -3.02
N VAL A 133 5.54 -8.79 -2.79
CA VAL A 133 4.91 -7.47 -2.68
C VAL A 133 4.28 -7.35 -1.30
N ARG A 134 4.65 -6.32 -0.58
CA ARG A 134 3.91 -5.88 0.57
C ARG A 134 3.17 -4.61 0.21
N GLY A 135 1.86 -4.61 0.40
CA GLY A 135 1.03 -3.47 0.06
C GLY A 135 0.12 -3.06 1.20
N VAL A 136 -0.41 -1.84 1.06
CA VAL A 136 -1.48 -1.30 1.89
C VAL A 136 -2.48 -0.65 0.95
N VAL A 137 -3.75 -1.02 1.07
CA VAL A 137 -4.88 -0.42 0.34
C VAL A 137 -5.74 0.39 1.30
N ALA A 138 -6.18 1.57 0.87
CA ALA A 138 -7.18 2.35 1.58
C ALA A 138 -8.56 1.72 1.40
N VAL A 139 -9.19 1.30 2.48
CA VAL A 139 -10.52 0.66 2.48
C VAL A 139 -11.61 1.72 2.50
N SER A 140 -11.47 2.69 3.38
CA SER A 140 -12.36 3.85 3.51
C SER A 140 -11.51 5.10 3.76
N ALA A 141 -12.12 6.27 3.68
CA ALA A 141 -11.42 7.52 3.95
C ALA A 141 -10.79 7.49 5.35
N PRO A 142 -9.48 7.73 5.48
CA PRO A 142 -8.81 7.77 6.78
C PRO A 142 -9.40 8.87 7.67
N ASP A 143 -9.45 8.64 8.96
CA ASP A 143 -9.88 9.65 9.89
C ASP A 143 -8.84 10.78 10.05
N ARG A 144 -9.27 11.89 10.68
CA ARG A 144 -8.43 13.07 10.85
C ARG A 144 -7.14 12.76 11.64
N GLU A 145 -7.21 11.86 12.60
CA GLU A 145 -6.06 11.51 13.44
C GLU A 145 -5.07 10.61 12.67
N GLU A 146 -5.57 9.68 11.85
CA GLU A 146 -4.72 8.89 10.96
C GLU A 146 -4.00 9.79 9.94
N LEU A 147 -4.71 10.76 9.35
CA LEU A 147 -4.12 11.71 8.42
C LEU A 147 -3.05 12.58 9.08
N LYS A 148 -3.30 13.13 10.27
CA LYS A 148 -2.30 13.91 11.04
C LYS A 148 -1.05 13.08 11.33
N CYS A 149 -1.21 11.83 11.78
CA CYS A 149 -0.07 10.96 12.03
C CYS A 149 0.74 10.68 10.77
N LEU A 150 0.07 10.50 9.65
CA LEU A 150 0.71 10.25 8.36
C LEU A 150 1.46 11.48 7.86
N ASP A 151 0.85 12.68 7.97
CA ASP A 151 1.50 13.97 7.70
C ASP A 151 2.76 14.16 8.53
N ALA A 152 2.64 13.96 9.86
CA ALA A 152 3.76 14.13 10.78
C ALA A 152 4.91 13.15 10.44
N CYS A 153 4.60 11.91 10.04
CA CYS A 153 5.61 10.98 9.55
C CYS A 153 6.30 11.48 8.29
N HIS A 154 5.54 12.05 7.35
CA HIS A 154 6.09 12.56 6.10
C HIS A 154 7.00 13.76 6.32
N LEU A 155 6.65 14.67 7.21
CA LEU A 155 7.47 15.84 7.54
C LEU A 155 8.84 15.49 8.12
N VAL A 156 9.01 14.28 8.66
CA VAL A 156 10.31 13.79 9.16
C VAL A 156 11.30 13.52 8.01
N PHE A 157 10.83 13.20 6.81
CA PHE A 157 11.71 12.79 5.71
C PHE A 157 11.33 13.37 4.32
N GLY A 158 10.29 14.18 4.24
CA GLY A 158 9.84 14.77 2.97
C GLY A 158 8.78 15.86 3.16
N PRO A 159 8.19 16.33 2.08
CA PRO A 159 7.09 17.30 2.13
C PRO A 159 5.84 16.67 2.76
N GLY A 160 4.95 17.52 3.26
CA GLY A 160 3.62 17.10 3.72
C GLY A 160 2.77 16.47 2.62
N LEU A 161 1.63 15.92 3.01
CA LEU A 161 0.71 15.22 2.11
C LEU A 161 -0.32 16.17 1.53
N ASP A 162 -0.70 15.90 0.28
CA ASP A 162 -1.93 16.41 -0.32
C ASP A 162 -3.02 15.32 -0.16
N HIS A 163 -3.91 15.51 0.79
CA HIS A 163 -4.96 14.54 1.10
C HIS A 163 -5.93 14.33 -0.06
N SER A 164 -6.06 15.30 -0.99
CA SER A 164 -6.86 15.16 -2.20
C SER A 164 -6.32 14.12 -3.18
N ARG A 165 -5.05 13.73 -3.00
CA ARG A 165 -4.39 12.67 -3.79
C ARG A 165 -4.64 11.26 -3.25
N LEU A 166 -5.54 11.11 -2.30
CA LEU A 166 -5.94 9.81 -1.74
C LEU A 166 -7.33 9.42 -2.23
N THR A 167 -7.55 8.13 -2.42
CA THR A 167 -8.86 7.53 -2.62
C THR A 167 -8.95 6.21 -1.85
N SER A 168 -10.15 5.66 -1.72
CA SER A 168 -10.40 4.43 -0.99
C SER A 168 -11.36 3.52 -1.74
N LEU A 169 -11.43 2.24 -1.37
CA LEU A 169 -12.40 1.30 -1.93
C LEU A 169 -13.84 1.79 -1.75
N ALA A 170 -14.15 2.38 -0.59
CA ALA A 170 -15.50 2.88 -0.29
C ALA A 170 -15.95 4.05 -1.18
N GLU A 171 -15.02 4.73 -1.87
CA GLU A 171 -15.33 5.81 -2.83
C GLU A 171 -15.59 5.29 -4.25
N LEU A 172 -15.33 4.00 -4.51
CA LEU A 172 -15.50 3.41 -5.82
C LEU A 172 -16.98 3.12 -6.13
N PRO A 173 -17.40 3.23 -7.40
CA PRO A 173 -18.75 2.87 -7.81
C PRO A 173 -19.11 1.45 -7.39
N GLY A 174 -20.27 1.28 -6.77
CA GLY A 174 -20.75 -0.03 -6.30
C GLY A 174 -20.07 -0.58 -5.03
N LEU A 175 -19.10 0.15 -4.46
CA LEU A 175 -18.41 -0.24 -3.23
C LEU A 175 -18.66 0.76 -2.07
N ALA A 176 -19.62 1.66 -2.22
CA ALA A 176 -19.96 2.62 -1.18
C ALA A 176 -20.26 1.91 0.15
N GLY A 177 -19.67 2.41 1.24
CA GLY A 177 -19.81 1.81 2.57
C GLY A 177 -18.95 0.56 2.80
N THR A 178 -18.01 0.23 1.91
CA THR A 178 -17.06 -0.86 2.14
C THR A 178 -16.27 -0.60 3.42
N ASP A 179 -16.46 -1.48 4.39
CA ASP A 179 -15.65 -1.56 5.60
C ASP A 179 -14.49 -2.57 5.41
N ARG A 180 -13.64 -2.68 6.44
CA ARG A 180 -12.52 -3.63 6.42
C ARG A 180 -12.98 -5.08 6.23
N ALA A 181 -14.10 -5.49 6.82
CA ALA A 181 -14.59 -6.86 6.70
C ALA A 181 -15.08 -7.15 5.28
N ALA A 182 -15.78 -6.19 4.67
CA ALA A 182 -16.18 -6.26 3.26
C ALA A 182 -14.96 -6.28 2.32
N ALA A 183 -13.95 -5.45 2.57
CA ALA A 183 -12.71 -5.44 1.79
C ALA A 183 -11.94 -6.77 1.90
N ILE A 184 -11.92 -7.40 3.08
CA ILE A 184 -11.32 -8.73 3.26
C ILE A 184 -12.05 -9.77 2.42
N ARG A 185 -13.38 -9.79 2.40
CA ARG A 185 -14.15 -10.71 1.55
C ARG A 185 -13.91 -10.44 0.06
N LEU A 186 -13.89 -9.18 -0.34
CA LEU A 186 -13.72 -8.76 -1.72
C LEU A 186 -12.34 -9.18 -2.28
N LEU A 187 -11.29 -8.92 -1.54
CA LEU A 187 -9.90 -9.14 -1.99
C LEU A 187 -9.38 -10.54 -1.67
N GLY A 188 -9.94 -11.21 -0.65
CA GLY A 188 -9.51 -12.53 -0.20
C GLY A 188 -10.18 -13.68 -0.95
N GLY A 189 -11.35 -13.45 -1.56
CA GLY A 189 -12.14 -14.22 -2.49
C GLY A 189 -12.36 -15.65 -2.27
#